data_2f0bc25a3be04008fdb26b0f866de430
#
_entry.id   2f0bc25a3be04008fdb26b0f866de430
#
_cell.length_a   1.000
_cell.length_b   1.000
_cell.length_c   1.000
_cell.angle_alpha   90.00
_cell.angle_beta   90.00
_cell.angle_gamma   90.00
#
_symmetry.space_group_name_H-M   'P 1'
#
loop_
_entity.id
_entity.type
_entity.pdbx_description
1 polymer ?
#
loop_
_entity_poly.entity_id
_entity_poly.type
_entity_poly.pdbx_seq_one_letter_code
_entity_poly.pdbx_strand_id
1 'polypeptide(L)'
;MSEAIERRSADVVVIGTGVAGLACALELAGMRVDLLTKTTLSSGSSLWAQGGVAVAMGAGDSPELHAADTVAAGAGLVDPAIAELLAEEGVTAVRRLIELGAEFDRSAKGELDFGREAAHSRRRILHAHGDSTGAELVRALAERLRTAPWVSLFEGAFAAELVVAAEGPEREPAVVGVLARHSDGRFVLHEATQVVLATGGLGQLFRFTTNPPDSTGDGLALAAAAGARLVDLEFVQFHPTALAVDLDPLPLLSEALRGEGATLVNDAGVRFMPAEHADAELAPRDVVARGIWKQLAAGRKVFLDGRQAIG
;
A
#
# COMPACT_ATOMS: atom_id res chain seq x y z
N MET A 1 39.16 -16.51 5.95
CA MET A 1 39.17 -16.27 4.50
C MET A 1 37.95 -15.46 4.18
N SER A 2 38.08 -14.22 3.66
CA SER A 2 36.92 -13.43 3.21
C SER A 2 36.36 -14.15 1.98
N GLU A 3 35.17 -14.73 2.07
CA GLU A 3 34.47 -15.20 0.89
C GLU A 3 34.23 -14.00 -0.03
N ALA A 4 34.61 -14.16 -1.30
CA ALA A 4 34.37 -13.13 -2.29
C ALA A 4 32.86 -12.95 -2.45
N ILE A 5 32.37 -11.70 -2.36
CA ILE A 5 30.95 -11.38 -2.59
C ILE A 5 30.62 -11.75 -4.03
N GLU A 6 29.58 -12.57 -4.22
CA GLU A 6 29.03 -12.88 -5.55
C GLU A 6 28.49 -11.60 -6.18
N ARG A 7 28.74 -11.43 -7.50
CA ARG A 7 28.30 -10.25 -8.24
C ARG A 7 27.37 -10.66 -9.38
N ARG A 8 26.29 -9.93 -9.53
CA ARG A 8 25.33 -10.05 -10.63
C ARG A 8 25.17 -8.70 -11.29
N SER A 9 24.82 -8.69 -12.57
CA SER A 9 24.60 -7.46 -13.33
C SER A 9 23.23 -7.49 -13.96
N ALA A 10 22.45 -6.45 -13.68
CA ALA A 10 21.15 -6.15 -14.30
C ALA A 10 21.15 -4.72 -14.85
N ASP A 11 20.13 -4.35 -15.58
CA ASP A 11 19.95 -2.96 -16.01
C ASP A 11 19.20 -2.18 -14.91
N VAL A 12 18.25 -2.88 -14.23
CA VAL A 12 17.46 -2.33 -13.12
C VAL A 12 17.39 -3.36 -11.98
N VAL A 13 17.54 -2.91 -10.74
CA VAL A 13 17.16 -3.67 -9.54
C VAL A 13 15.88 -3.08 -8.96
N VAL A 14 14.86 -3.91 -8.77
CA VAL A 14 13.61 -3.52 -8.09
C VAL A 14 13.55 -4.22 -6.74
N ILE A 15 13.34 -3.47 -5.66
CA ILE A 15 13.27 -4.00 -4.30
C ILE A 15 11.83 -3.95 -3.79
N GLY A 16 11.23 -5.12 -3.61
CA GLY A 16 9.85 -5.31 -3.14
C GLY A 16 8.93 -5.89 -4.21
N THR A 17 8.07 -6.83 -3.80
CA THR A 17 7.10 -7.54 -4.64
C THR A 17 5.65 -7.21 -4.30
N GLY A 18 5.40 -6.03 -3.71
CA GLY A 18 4.07 -5.45 -3.65
C GLY A 18 3.59 -5.01 -5.04
N VAL A 19 2.35 -4.50 -5.14
CA VAL A 19 1.76 -4.04 -6.42
C VAL A 19 2.69 -3.08 -7.17
N ALA A 20 3.34 -2.14 -6.47
CA ALA A 20 4.24 -1.18 -7.10
C ALA A 20 5.47 -1.83 -7.75
N GLY A 21 6.14 -2.75 -7.03
CA GLY A 21 7.33 -3.44 -7.56
C GLY A 21 6.99 -4.40 -8.70
N LEU A 22 5.90 -5.16 -8.57
CA LEU A 22 5.42 -6.06 -9.61
C LEU A 22 5.04 -5.30 -10.89
N ALA A 23 4.25 -4.23 -10.76
CA ALA A 23 3.86 -3.40 -11.90
C ALA A 23 5.10 -2.76 -12.57
N CYS A 24 6.02 -2.20 -11.78
CA CYS A 24 7.26 -1.64 -12.30
C CYS A 24 8.08 -2.68 -13.08
N ALA A 25 8.31 -3.85 -12.51
CA ALA A 25 9.09 -4.90 -13.16
C ALA A 25 8.47 -5.38 -14.49
N LEU A 26 7.13 -5.41 -14.58
CA LEU A 26 6.41 -5.78 -15.81
C LEU A 26 6.51 -4.73 -16.90
N GLU A 27 6.55 -3.45 -16.57
CA GLU A 27 6.68 -2.35 -17.55
C GLU A 27 8.12 -2.15 -18.05
N LEU A 28 9.11 -2.85 -17.47
CA LEU A 28 10.53 -2.79 -17.87
C LEU A 28 10.90 -3.83 -18.94
N ALA A 29 9.95 -4.25 -19.79
CA ALA A 29 10.20 -5.19 -20.87
C ALA A 29 11.33 -4.68 -21.80
N GLY A 30 12.31 -5.56 -22.07
CA GLY A 30 13.51 -5.23 -22.85
C GLY A 30 14.73 -4.85 -22.02
N MET A 31 14.59 -4.68 -20.70
CA MET A 31 15.67 -4.52 -19.75
C MET A 31 15.88 -5.82 -18.96
N ARG A 32 17.08 -6.06 -18.44
CA ARG A 32 17.35 -7.13 -17.49
C ARG A 32 17.01 -6.62 -16.09
N VAL A 33 16.01 -7.20 -15.45
CA VAL A 33 15.52 -6.77 -14.14
C VAL A 33 15.83 -7.84 -13.10
N ASP A 34 16.55 -7.48 -12.03
CA ASP A 34 16.63 -8.26 -10.81
C ASP A 34 15.56 -7.74 -9.83
N LEU A 35 14.57 -8.60 -9.53
CA LEU A 35 13.49 -8.30 -8.59
C LEU A 35 13.76 -9.00 -7.27
N LEU A 36 13.98 -8.22 -6.20
CA LEU A 36 14.34 -8.73 -4.88
C LEU A 36 13.14 -8.66 -3.94
N THR A 37 12.91 -9.73 -3.18
CA THR A 37 11.99 -9.69 -2.04
C THR A 37 12.59 -10.41 -0.84
N LYS A 38 12.44 -9.83 0.35
CA LYS A 38 12.97 -10.42 1.59
C LYS A 38 12.20 -11.66 2.06
N THR A 39 10.99 -11.85 1.54
CA THR A 39 10.11 -12.99 1.82
C THR A 39 9.81 -13.75 0.54
N THR A 40 8.54 -13.88 0.16
CA THR A 40 8.09 -14.55 -1.06
C THR A 40 7.37 -13.59 -2.00
N LEU A 41 7.19 -13.99 -3.24
CA LEU A 41 6.48 -13.21 -4.26
C LEU A 41 5.05 -12.81 -3.82
N SER A 42 4.38 -13.69 -3.08
CA SER A 42 3.01 -13.48 -2.60
C SER A 42 3.00 -13.10 -1.11
N SER A 43 3.66 -12.01 -0.75
CA SER A 43 3.70 -11.47 0.61
C SER A 43 3.53 -9.94 0.60
N GLY A 44 3.52 -9.34 1.79
CA GLY A 44 3.45 -7.90 1.96
C GLY A 44 2.04 -7.31 2.05
N SER A 45 1.99 -6.03 2.37
CA SER A 45 0.75 -5.29 2.64
C SER A 45 -0.23 -5.26 1.47
N SER A 46 0.27 -5.32 0.24
CA SER A 46 -0.60 -5.35 -0.95
C SER A 46 -1.53 -6.56 -0.96
N LEU A 47 -1.05 -7.73 -0.54
CA LEU A 47 -1.85 -8.95 -0.44
C LEU A 47 -2.99 -8.82 0.59
N TRP A 48 -2.77 -8.05 1.64
CA TRP A 48 -3.71 -7.87 2.76
C TRP A 48 -4.68 -6.71 2.56
N ALA A 49 -4.56 -5.96 1.46
CA ALA A 49 -5.43 -4.83 1.19
C ALA A 49 -6.86 -5.29 0.89
N GLN A 50 -7.78 -4.98 1.80
CA GLN A 50 -9.21 -5.35 1.73
C GLN A 50 -10.02 -4.36 0.91
N GLY A 51 -9.67 -3.06 0.98
CA GLY A 51 -10.35 -1.99 0.27
C GLY A 51 -10.21 -2.11 -1.25
N GLY A 52 -11.01 -1.33 -1.95
CA GLY A 52 -10.98 -1.28 -3.40
C GLY A 52 -9.95 -0.31 -3.95
N VAL A 53 -9.96 -0.16 -5.27
CA VAL A 53 -9.18 0.84 -6.01
C VAL A 53 -10.09 1.97 -6.44
N ALA A 54 -9.79 3.20 -6.00
CA ALA A 54 -10.52 4.39 -6.43
C ALA A 54 -10.08 4.79 -7.85
N VAL A 55 -11.04 4.84 -8.78
CA VAL A 55 -10.78 5.25 -10.17
C VAL A 55 -12.01 5.87 -10.81
N ALA A 56 -11.84 7.02 -11.47
CA ALA A 56 -12.94 7.77 -12.08
C ALA A 56 -13.31 7.21 -13.47
N MET A 57 -13.92 6.01 -13.49
CA MET A 57 -14.34 5.31 -14.72
C MET A 57 -15.86 5.09 -14.77
N GLY A 58 -16.58 5.37 -13.70
CA GLY A 58 -18.03 5.18 -13.60
C GLY A 58 -18.82 6.25 -14.36
N ALA A 59 -20.09 5.95 -14.68
CA ALA A 59 -20.97 6.89 -15.32
C ALA A 59 -21.19 8.14 -14.44
N GLY A 60 -20.97 9.33 -15.01
CA GLY A 60 -21.11 10.60 -14.30
C GLY A 60 -19.99 10.94 -13.33
N ASP A 61 -18.88 10.21 -13.39
CA ASP A 61 -17.66 10.52 -12.68
C ASP A 61 -16.57 11.06 -13.64
N SER A 62 -15.57 11.75 -13.09
CA SER A 62 -14.43 12.24 -13.85
C SER A 62 -13.18 12.36 -12.97
N PRO A 63 -11.96 12.36 -13.58
CA PRO A 63 -10.71 12.62 -12.86
C PRO A 63 -10.73 13.91 -12.05
N GLU A 64 -11.35 14.99 -12.55
CA GLU A 64 -11.43 16.28 -11.85
C GLU A 64 -12.27 16.17 -10.58
N LEU A 65 -13.39 15.41 -10.63
CA LEU A 65 -14.20 15.14 -9.43
C LEU A 65 -13.44 14.28 -8.41
N HIS A 66 -12.65 13.32 -8.90
CA HIS A 66 -11.81 12.50 -8.02
C HIS A 66 -10.70 13.33 -7.36
N ALA A 67 -10.02 14.17 -8.13
CA ALA A 67 -9.00 15.09 -7.60
C ALA A 67 -9.59 16.06 -6.57
N ALA A 68 -10.78 16.63 -6.84
CA ALA A 68 -11.46 17.53 -5.91
C ALA A 68 -11.78 16.85 -4.57
N ASP A 69 -12.31 15.62 -4.60
CA ASP A 69 -12.56 14.83 -3.39
C ASP A 69 -11.26 14.55 -2.62
N THR A 70 -10.16 14.24 -3.32
CA THR A 70 -8.82 13.98 -2.74
C THR A 70 -8.29 15.22 -2.02
N VAL A 71 -8.37 16.39 -2.66
CA VAL A 71 -7.95 17.68 -2.08
C VAL A 71 -8.77 18.01 -0.84
N ALA A 72 -10.10 17.81 -0.91
CA ALA A 72 -11.00 18.05 0.21
C ALA A 72 -10.69 17.13 1.40
N ALA A 73 -10.48 15.83 1.14
CA ALA A 73 -10.14 14.86 2.19
C ALA A 73 -8.78 15.15 2.84
N GLY A 74 -7.83 15.70 2.11
CA GLY A 74 -6.49 16.02 2.61
C GLY A 74 -6.40 17.29 3.44
N ALA A 75 -7.52 18.03 3.64
CA ALA A 75 -7.63 19.14 4.59
C ALA A 75 -6.51 20.19 4.48
N GLY A 76 -6.11 20.52 3.26
CA GLY A 76 -5.09 21.55 2.97
C GLY A 76 -3.64 21.03 2.88
N LEU A 77 -3.40 19.73 3.03
CA LEU A 77 -2.06 19.13 2.93
C LEU A 77 -1.78 18.50 1.56
N VAL A 78 -2.80 18.34 0.72
CA VAL A 78 -2.66 17.75 -0.63
C VAL A 78 -2.14 18.78 -1.61
N ASP A 79 -1.17 18.38 -2.43
CA ASP A 79 -0.78 19.11 -3.64
C ASP A 79 -1.85 18.87 -4.72
N PRO A 80 -2.61 19.89 -5.14
CA PRO A 80 -3.68 19.71 -6.12
C PRO A 80 -3.21 19.19 -7.48
N ALA A 81 -2.02 19.60 -7.94
CA ALA A 81 -1.50 19.14 -9.22
C ALA A 81 -1.15 17.64 -9.20
N ILE A 82 -0.67 17.13 -8.06
CA ILE A 82 -0.42 15.70 -7.89
C ILE A 82 -1.75 14.92 -7.76
N ALA A 83 -2.76 15.48 -7.11
CA ALA A 83 -4.08 14.86 -7.05
C ALA A 83 -4.73 14.74 -8.44
N GLU A 84 -4.62 15.78 -9.27
CA GLU A 84 -5.08 15.77 -10.66
C GLU A 84 -4.35 14.71 -11.48
N LEU A 85 -3.01 14.71 -11.45
CA LEU A 85 -2.18 13.73 -12.14
C LEU A 85 -2.56 12.29 -11.77
N LEU A 86 -2.68 11.98 -10.48
CA LEU A 86 -3.04 10.64 -10.00
C LEU A 86 -4.45 10.24 -10.45
N ALA A 87 -5.40 11.16 -10.44
CA ALA A 87 -6.77 10.88 -10.85
C ALA A 87 -6.87 10.60 -12.37
N GLU A 88 -6.12 11.34 -13.19
CA GLU A 88 -6.07 11.16 -14.65
C GLU A 88 -5.34 9.86 -15.03
N GLU A 89 -4.11 9.66 -14.53
CA GLU A 89 -3.31 8.48 -14.84
C GLU A 89 -3.89 7.20 -14.23
N GLY A 90 -4.59 7.29 -13.13
CA GLY A 90 -5.27 6.18 -12.47
C GLY A 90 -6.23 5.42 -13.39
N VAL A 91 -6.90 6.12 -14.30
CA VAL A 91 -7.79 5.50 -15.30
C VAL A 91 -7.00 4.58 -16.23
N THR A 92 -5.86 5.05 -16.71
CA THR A 92 -4.98 4.27 -17.60
C THR A 92 -4.34 3.11 -16.84
N ALA A 93 -3.89 3.35 -15.61
CA ALA A 93 -3.28 2.32 -14.77
C ALA A 93 -4.25 1.16 -14.46
N VAL A 94 -5.51 1.46 -14.11
CA VAL A 94 -6.51 0.41 -13.85
C VAL A 94 -6.87 -0.36 -15.11
N ARG A 95 -6.99 0.29 -16.27
CA ARG A 95 -7.15 -0.42 -17.54
C ARG A 95 -5.99 -1.38 -17.79
N ARG A 96 -4.76 -0.92 -17.53
CA ARG A 96 -3.56 -1.75 -17.66
C ARG A 96 -3.60 -2.96 -16.72
N LEU A 97 -4.04 -2.80 -15.48
CA LEU A 97 -4.20 -3.92 -14.55
C LEU A 97 -5.20 -4.96 -15.07
N ILE A 98 -6.31 -4.52 -15.66
CA ILE A 98 -7.31 -5.41 -16.29
C ILE A 98 -6.70 -6.16 -17.49
N GLU A 99 -5.93 -5.49 -18.33
CA GLU A 99 -5.20 -6.11 -19.46
C GLU A 99 -4.17 -7.15 -18.98
N LEU A 100 -3.56 -6.89 -17.82
CA LEU A 100 -2.61 -7.83 -17.18
C LEU A 100 -3.31 -9.00 -16.48
N GLY A 101 -4.65 -9.03 -16.44
CA GLY A 101 -5.45 -10.14 -15.95
C GLY A 101 -6.05 -9.94 -14.55
N ALA A 102 -6.12 -8.69 -14.05
CA ALA A 102 -6.83 -8.41 -12.82
C ALA A 102 -8.36 -8.47 -13.05
N GLU A 103 -9.05 -9.22 -12.20
CA GLU A 103 -10.49 -9.47 -12.28
C GLU A 103 -11.22 -8.68 -11.18
N PHE A 104 -11.82 -7.56 -11.58
CA PHE A 104 -12.69 -6.78 -10.68
C PHE A 104 -14.14 -7.27 -10.74
N ASP A 105 -14.88 -7.04 -9.66
CA ASP A 105 -16.29 -7.38 -9.53
C ASP A 105 -17.12 -6.71 -10.62
N ARG A 106 -18.12 -7.44 -11.12
CA ARG A 106 -18.98 -6.98 -12.21
C ARG A 106 -20.45 -7.10 -11.83
N SER A 107 -21.24 -6.16 -12.33
CA SER A 107 -22.69 -6.20 -12.25
C SER A 107 -23.28 -7.41 -13.00
N ALA A 108 -24.57 -7.68 -12.77
CA ALA A 108 -25.30 -8.72 -13.52
C ALA A 108 -25.29 -8.49 -15.06
N LYS A 109 -24.96 -7.29 -15.52
CA LYS A 109 -24.83 -6.94 -16.94
C LYS A 109 -23.40 -7.13 -17.48
N GLY A 110 -22.45 -7.55 -16.64
CA GLY A 110 -21.04 -7.72 -17.01
C GLY A 110 -20.21 -6.43 -17.01
N GLU A 111 -20.81 -5.29 -16.63
CA GLU A 111 -20.09 -4.02 -16.46
C GLU A 111 -19.33 -4.01 -15.13
N LEU A 112 -18.25 -3.20 -15.03
CA LEU A 112 -17.54 -3.00 -13.76
C LEU A 112 -18.52 -2.47 -12.70
N ASP A 113 -18.46 -3.05 -11.50
CA ASP A 113 -19.31 -2.63 -10.36
C ASP A 113 -18.53 -1.66 -9.47
N PHE A 114 -19.06 -0.45 -9.32
CA PHE A 114 -18.42 0.61 -8.57
C PHE A 114 -19.09 0.79 -7.20
N GLY A 115 -18.33 0.56 -6.15
CA GLY A 115 -18.68 0.90 -4.77
C GLY A 115 -18.49 2.39 -4.47
N ARG A 116 -18.95 2.82 -3.29
CA ARG A 116 -18.70 4.15 -2.73
C ARG A 116 -18.20 4.00 -1.31
N GLU A 117 -17.06 4.62 -1.02
CA GLU A 117 -16.53 4.75 0.34
C GLU A 117 -16.66 6.20 0.84
N ALA A 118 -16.36 6.41 2.13
CA ALA A 118 -16.35 7.73 2.74
C ALA A 118 -15.40 8.70 2.00
N ALA A 119 -15.68 9.98 2.07
CA ALA A 119 -14.97 11.07 1.39
C ALA A 119 -15.06 11.07 -0.15
N HIS A 120 -15.73 10.12 -0.79
CA HIS A 120 -15.97 10.13 -2.23
C HIS A 120 -17.36 10.66 -2.59
N SER A 121 -17.43 11.66 -3.48
CA SER A 121 -18.69 12.22 -3.98
C SER A 121 -19.39 11.31 -5.00
N ARG A 122 -18.66 10.37 -5.61
CA ARG A 122 -19.13 9.44 -6.63
C ARG A 122 -18.81 7.98 -6.29
N ARG A 123 -19.53 7.05 -6.94
CA ARG A 123 -19.19 5.62 -6.91
C ARG A 123 -18.02 5.39 -7.86
N ARG A 124 -16.83 5.13 -7.30
CA ARG A 124 -15.58 4.96 -8.06
C ARG A 124 -14.67 3.88 -7.51
N ILE A 125 -15.10 3.12 -6.52
CA ILE A 125 -14.29 2.11 -5.88
C ILE A 125 -14.53 0.78 -6.58
N LEU A 126 -13.50 0.24 -7.23
CA LEU A 126 -13.51 -1.12 -7.78
C LEU A 126 -13.05 -2.09 -6.72
N HIS A 127 -13.83 -3.12 -6.48
CA HIS A 127 -13.48 -4.24 -5.60
C HIS A 127 -13.20 -5.49 -6.43
N ALA A 128 -12.52 -6.46 -5.82
CA ALA A 128 -12.35 -7.80 -6.37
C ALA A 128 -12.65 -8.82 -5.27
N HIS A 129 -13.51 -9.79 -5.59
CA HIS A 129 -13.94 -10.84 -4.66
C HIS A 129 -14.41 -10.29 -3.30
N GLY A 130 -15.14 -9.17 -3.33
CA GLY A 130 -15.62 -8.44 -2.15
C GLY A 130 -14.51 -7.63 -1.47
N ASP A 131 -13.80 -8.19 -0.52
CA ASP A 131 -12.76 -7.53 0.28
C ASP A 131 -11.34 -8.04 0.02
N SER A 132 -11.09 -8.63 -1.16
CA SER A 132 -9.82 -9.27 -1.50
C SER A 132 -9.10 -8.60 -2.67
N THR A 133 -9.35 -7.30 -2.89
CA THR A 133 -8.82 -6.54 -4.04
C THR A 133 -7.30 -6.60 -4.13
N GLY A 134 -6.59 -6.44 -3.02
CA GLY A 134 -5.14 -6.53 -2.99
C GLY A 134 -4.61 -7.90 -3.37
N ALA A 135 -5.25 -8.97 -2.89
CA ALA A 135 -4.88 -10.35 -3.22
C ALA A 135 -5.06 -10.63 -4.72
N GLU A 136 -6.13 -10.13 -5.32
CA GLU A 136 -6.38 -10.25 -6.76
C GLU A 136 -5.33 -9.51 -7.61
N LEU A 137 -4.99 -8.28 -7.24
CA LEU A 137 -3.96 -7.53 -7.94
C LEU A 137 -2.59 -8.22 -7.88
N VAL A 138 -2.21 -8.71 -6.70
CA VAL A 138 -0.96 -9.46 -6.52
C VAL A 138 -1.00 -10.76 -7.33
N ARG A 139 -2.12 -11.51 -7.33
CA ARG A 139 -2.28 -12.73 -8.11
C ARG A 139 -2.04 -12.46 -9.61
N ALA A 140 -2.75 -11.50 -10.17
CA ALA A 140 -2.68 -11.18 -11.60
C ALA A 140 -1.26 -10.74 -12.01
N LEU A 141 -0.66 -9.82 -11.28
CA LEU A 141 0.69 -9.33 -11.56
C LEU A 141 1.75 -10.43 -11.39
N ALA A 142 1.66 -11.24 -10.33
CA ALA A 142 2.60 -12.34 -10.08
C ALA A 142 2.49 -13.44 -11.14
N GLU A 143 1.30 -13.75 -11.60
CA GLU A 143 1.09 -14.70 -12.70
C GLU A 143 1.73 -14.20 -14.00
N ARG A 144 1.51 -12.92 -14.31
CA ARG A 144 2.14 -12.29 -15.48
C ARG A 144 3.66 -12.25 -15.38
N LEU A 145 4.19 -11.98 -14.19
CA LEU A 145 5.63 -11.94 -13.93
C LEU A 145 6.30 -13.29 -14.21
N ARG A 146 5.66 -14.41 -13.86
CA ARG A 146 6.21 -15.77 -14.12
C ARG A 146 6.46 -16.04 -15.60
N THR A 147 5.82 -15.30 -16.48
CA THR A 147 5.99 -15.40 -17.94
C THR A 147 6.87 -14.30 -18.53
N ALA A 148 7.48 -13.45 -17.69
CA ALA A 148 8.32 -12.32 -18.08
C ALA A 148 9.81 -12.74 -18.13
N PRO A 149 10.39 -13.08 -19.29
CA PRO A 149 11.74 -13.64 -19.39
C PRO A 149 12.85 -12.62 -19.05
N TRP A 150 12.51 -11.33 -18.98
CA TRP A 150 13.43 -10.27 -18.61
C TRP A 150 13.57 -10.06 -17.11
N VAL A 151 12.75 -10.73 -16.27
CA VAL A 151 12.79 -10.59 -14.82
C VAL A 151 13.41 -11.82 -14.18
N SER A 152 14.45 -11.61 -13.39
CA SER A 152 15.02 -12.59 -12.47
C SER A 152 14.49 -12.31 -11.07
N LEU A 153 13.67 -13.22 -10.53
CA LEU A 153 13.11 -13.09 -9.18
C LEU A 153 14.04 -13.73 -8.15
N PHE A 154 14.28 -13.01 -7.04
CA PHE A 154 15.06 -13.47 -5.89
C PHE A 154 14.21 -13.38 -4.62
N GLU A 155 13.64 -14.50 -4.23
CA GLU A 155 12.92 -14.64 -2.96
C GLU A 155 13.90 -14.89 -1.81
N GLY A 156 13.55 -14.42 -0.60
CA GLY A 156 14.42 -14.49 0.55
C GLY A 156 15.71 -13.64 0.40
N ALA A 157 15.68 -12.62 -0.43
CA ALA A 157 16.77 -11.68 -0.67
C ALA A 157 16.49 -10.35 0.06
N PHE A 158 17.09 -10.17 1.22
CA PHE A 158 16.99 -8.95 2.02
C PHE A 158 17.98 -7.91 1.50
N ALA A 159 17.49 -6.79 0.97
CA ALA A 159 18.32 -5.65 0.59
C ALA A 159 18.92 -5.02 1.86
N ALA A 160 20.22 -5.20 2.06
CA ALA A 160 20.92 -4.76 3.26
C ALA A 160 21.55 -3.37 3.10
N GLU A 161 21.97 -3.01 1.88
CA GLU A 161 22.64 -1.74 1.60
C GLU A 161 22.42 -1.31 0.14
N LEU A 162 22.22 -0.01 -0.08
CA LEU A 162 22.35 0.61 -1.40
C LEU A 162 23.83 0.99 -1.58
N VAL A 163 24.49 0.38 -2.56
CA VAL A 163 25.89 0.67 -2.83
C VAL A 163 25.99 1.99 -3.59
N VAL A 164 26.62 2.97 -2.97
CA VAL A 164 26.84 4.31 -3.54
C VAL A 164 28.28 4.42 -3.99
N ALA A 165 28.49 4.80 -5.24
CA ALA A 165 29.81 5.09 -5.76
C ALA A 165 29.91 6.54 -6.19
N ALA A 166 31.07 7.16 -5.94
CA ALA A 166 31.47 8.44 -6.49
C ALA A 166 32.61 8.18 -7.48
N GLU A 167 32.35 8.38 -8.76
CA GLU A 167 33.39 8.28 -9.78
C GLU A 167 34.10 9.64 -9.95
N GLY A 168 35.09 9.89 -9.06
CA GLY A 168 35.91 11.11 -9.08
C GLY A 168 35.37 12.27 -8.27
N PRO A 169 36.19 13.30 -7.99
CA PRO A 169 35.87 14.41 -7.09
C PRO A 169 34.82 15.41 -7.60
N GLU A 170 34.44 15.33 -8.87
CA GLU A 170 33.50 16.25 -9.51
C GLU A 170 32.12 15.59 -9.85
N ARG A 171 31.94 14.30 -9.58
CA ARG A 171 30.66 13.61 -9.83
C ARG A 171 29.86 13.45 -8.55
N GLU A 172 28.57 13.72 -8.64
CA GLU A 172 27.65 13.43 -7.55
C GLU A 172 27.61 11.91 -7.28
N PRO A 173 27.56 11.51 -6.00
CA PRO A 173 27.40 10.10 -5.63
C PRO A 173 26.13 9.52 -6.26
N ALA A 174 26.26 8.35 -6.86
CA ALA A 174 25.13 7.63 -7.47
C ALA A 174 25.01 6.22 -6.89
N VAL A 175 23.78 5.72 -6.75
CA VAL A 175 23.54 4.33 -6.41
C VAL A 175 23.89 3.47 -7.63
N VAL A 176 24.79 2.50 -7.42
CA VAL A 176 25.31 1.59 -8.48
C VAL A 176 24.91 0.14 -8.28
N GLY A 177 24.13 -0.15 -7.24
CA GLY A 177 23.65 -1.49 -6.97
C GLY A 177 23.10 -1.67 -5.57
N VAL A 178 22.78 -2.90 -5.27
CA VAL A 178 22.18 -3.35 -4.00
C VAL A 178 22.98 -4.53 -3.47
N LEU A 179 23.48 -4.43 -2.24
CA LEU A 179 23.98 -5.56 -1.52
C LEU A 179 22.81 -6.27 -0.82
N ALA A 180 22.52 -7.49 -1.24
CA ALA A 180 21.44 -8.30 -0.66
C ALA A 180 21.98 -9.50 0.10
N ARG A 181 21.39 -9.79 1.26
CA ARG A 181 21.62 -11.03 2.00
C ARG A 181 20.52 -12.03 1.61
N HIS A 182 20.92 -13.15 1.03
CA HIS A 182 20.02 -14.23 0.64
C HIS A 182 19.70 -15.18 1.81
N SER A 183 18.65 -15.97 1.68
CA SER A 183 18.15 -16.90 2.71
C SER A 183 19.17 -17.97 3.11
N ASP A 184 20.11 -18.31 2.23
CA ASP A 184 21.24 -19.22 2.51
C ASP A 184 22.40 -18.55 3.27
N GLY A 185 22.26 -17.26 3.60
CA GLY A 185 23.23 -16.46 4.34
C GLY A 185 24.29 -15.78 3.48
N ARG A 186 24.38 -16.05 2.17
CA ARG A 186 25.34 -15.41 1.27
C ARG A 186 24.94 -13.95 1.01
N PHE A 187 25.96 -13.12 0.82
CA PHE A 187 25.81 -11.77 0.31
C PHE A 187 26.06 -11.74 -1.19
N VAL A 188 25.12 -11.14 -1.93
CA VAL A 188 25.20 -10.95 -3.38
C VAL A 188 25.09 -9.46 -3.69
N LEU A 189 26.01 -8.93 -4.48
CA LEU A 189 25.94 -7.57 -5.02
C LEU A 189 25.21 -7.60 -6.35
N HIS A 190 24.01 -7.06 -6.39
CA HIS A 190 23.23 -6.81 -7.60
C HIS A 190 23.62 -5.44 -8.16
N GLU A 191 24.50 -5.41 -9.14
CA GLU A 191 24.96 -4.19 -9.81
C GLU A 191 23.93 -3.74 -10.86
N ALA A 192 23.54 -2.46 -10.82
CA ALA A 192 22.63 -1.88 -11.80
C ALA A 192 22.80 -0.37 -11.89
N THR A 193 22.43 0.18 -13.04
CA THR A 193 22.43 1.65 -13.27
C THR A 193 21.20 2.33 -12.66
N GLN A 194 20.16 1.56 -12.36
CA GLN A 194 18.90 2.02 -11.77
C GLN A 194 18.47 1.10 -10.63
N VAL A 195 18.07 1.70 -9.51
CA VAL A 195 17.50 0.97 -8.37
C VAL A 195 16.14 1.58 -8.03
N VAL A 196 15.12 0.73 -7.97
CA VAL A 196 13.75 1.11 -7.61
C VAL A 196 13.42 0.59 -6.22
N LEU A 197 13.06 1.49 -5.30
CA LEU A 197 12.58 1.15 -3.98
C LEU A 197 11.05 1.04 -4.01
N ALA A 198 10.52 -0.20 -3.94
CA ALA A 198 9.09 -0.50 -3.86
C ALA A 198 8.79 -1.28 -2.56
N THR A 199 9.46 -0.93 -1.47
CA THR A 199 9.61 -1.69 -0.23
C THR A 199 8.43 -1.56 0.74
N GLY A 200 7.41 -0.77 0.39
CA GLY A 200 6.24 -0.55 1.24
C GLY A 200 6.52 0.35 2.44
N GLY A 201 5.68 0.22 3.45
CA GLY A 201 5.66 1.09 4.63
C GLY A 201 6.38 0.53 5.85
N LEU A 202 6.05 1.12 7.01
CA LEU A 202 6.78 0.91 8.28
C LEU A 202 5.84 0.50 9.45
N GLY A 203 4.62 0.03 9.15
CA GLY A 203 3.60 -0.19 10.18
C GLY A 203 3.99 -1.17 11.29
N GLN A 204 4.90 -2.11 11.03
CA GLN A 204 5.41 -3.06 12.02
C GLN A 204 6.37 -2.45 13.06
N LEU A 205 6.75 -1.19 12.93
CA LEU A 205 7.49 -0.49 13.98
C LEU A 205 6.60 -0.07 15.16
N PHE A 206 5.28 -0.14 14.99
CA PHE A 206 4.31 0.18 16.04
C PHE A 206 3.93 -1.08 16.83
N ARG A 207 3.80 -0.93 18.15
CA ARG A 207 3.41 -2.01 19.07
C ARG A 207 2.08 -2.67 18.70
N PHE A 208 1.13 -1.88 18.20
CA PHE A 208 -0.18 -2.35 17.74
C PHE A 208 -0.31 -1.97 16.28
N THR A 209 -0.45 -2.97 15.42
CA THR A 209 -0.47 -2.76 13.98
C THR A 209 -1.39 -3.76 13.29
N THR A 210 -1.92 -3.37 12.14
CA THR A 210 -2.66 -4.25 11.21
C THR A 210 -1.81 -4.61 9.99
N ASN A 211 -0.54 -4.19 9.96
CA ASN A 211 0.37 -4.47 8.85
C ASN A 211 1.01 -5.85 8.98
N PRO A 212 1.33 -6.52 7.86
CA PRO A 212 2.06 -7.79 7.90
C PRO A 212 3.46 -7.63 8.49
N PRO A 213 4.06 -8.72 9.02
CA PRO A 213 5.36 -8.68 9.74
C PRO A 213 6.52 -8.12 8.94
N ASP A 214 6.44 -8.13 7.62
CA ASP A 214 7.47 -7.63 6.71
C ASP A 214 7.39 -6.12 6.41
N SER A 215 6.44 -5.38 7.00
CA SER A 215 6.32 -3.91 6.82
C SER A 215 7.20 -3.15 7.82
N THR A 216 8.51 -3.30 7.73
CA THR A 216 9.51 -2.84 8.72
C THR A 216 10.25 -1.55 8.35
N GLY A 217 9.89 -0.90 7.22
CA GLY A 217 10.46 0.40 6.84
C GLY A 217 11.90 0.34 6.30
N ASP A 218 12.39 -0.83 5.90
CA ASP A 218 13.78 -1.02 5.46
C ASP A 218 14.17 -0.10 4.32
N GLY A 219 13.26 0.12 3.36
CA GLY A 219 13.52 1.02 2.22
C GLY A 219 13.72 2.48 2.62
N LEU A 220 13.04 2.95 3.67
CA LEU A 220 13.26 4.30 4.22
C LEU A 220 14.67 4.40 4.83
N ALA A 221 15.11 3.37 5.57
CA ALA A 221 16.45 3.33 6.13
C ALA A 221 17.53 3.29 5.04
N LEU A 222 17.33 2.47 4.00
CA LEU A 222 18.23 2.37 2.85
C LEU A 222 18.32 3.71 2.11
N ALA A 223 17.18 4.35 1.85
CA ALA A 223 17.13 5.65 1.17
C ALA A 223 17.84 6.75 1.98
N ALA A 224 17.59 6.80 3.29
CA ALA A 224 18.26 7.75 4.20
C ALA A 224 19.78 7.55 4.21
N ALA A 225 20.23 6.30 4.31
CA ALA A 225 21.67 5.97 4.29
C ALA A 225 22.34 6.35 2.97
N ALA A 226 21.61 6.28 1.85
CA ALA A 226 22.08 6.72 0.53
C ALA A 226 21.98 8.25 0.30
N GLY A 227 21.52 9.02 1.30
CA GLY A 227 21.44 10.47 1.23
C GLY A 227 20.14 11.03 0.62
N ALA A 228 19.10 10.22 0.46
CA ALA A 228 17.80 10.70 -0.01
C ALA A 228 17.13 11.62 1.02
N ARG A 229 16.42 12.64 0.53
CA ARG A 229 15.58 13.49 1.38
C ARG A 229 14.33 12.72 1.79
N LEU A 230 14.11 12.60 3.11
CA LEU A 230 12.89 12.05 3.68
C LEU A 230 11.95 13.17 4.09
N VAL A 231 10.66 13.04 3.77
CA VAL A 231 9.62 14.01 4.11
C VAL A 231 8.36 13.29 4.59
N ASP A 232 7.54 13.97 5.38
CA ASP A 232 6.20 13.54 5.78
C ASP A 232 6.16 12.19 6.54
N LEU A 233 7.24 11.83 7.25
CA LEU A 233 7.35 10.57 7.99
C LEU A 233 6.37 10.46 9.16
N GLU A 234 5.83 11.58 9.63
CA GLU A 234 4.78 11.65 10.66
C GLU A 234 3.41 11.21 10.13
N PHE A 235 3.18 11.15 8.83
CA PHE A 235 1.90 10.73 8.25
C PHE A 235 1.73 9.21 8.27
N VAL A 236 1.36 8.70 9.44
CA VAL A 236 0.97 7.31 9.65
C VAL A 236 -0.53 7.23 9.81
N GLN A 237 -1.22 6.48 8.94
CA GLN A 237 -2.65 6.26 9.07
C GLN A 237 -2.93 5.24 10.17
N PHE A 238 -3.71 5.64 11.18
CA PHE A 238 -4.30 4.72 12.16
C PHE A 238 -5.68 4.28 11.66
N HIS A 239 -5.81 3.01 11.32
CA HIS A 239 -7.13 2.47 10.97
C HIS A 239 -8.03 2.48 12.22
N PRO A 240 -9.25 3.04 12.15
CA PRO A 240 -10.07 3.27 13.34
C PRO A 240 -10.56 1.99 14.02
N THR A 241 -10.70 0.87 13.29
CA THR A 241 -11.35 -0.35 13.75
C THR A 241 -10.46 -1.58 13.64
N ALA A 242 -9.28 -1.55 14.27
CA ALA A 242 -8.52 -2.76 14.56
C ALA A 242 -9.14 -3.49 15.77
N LEU A 243 -9.29 -4.81 15.69
CA LEU A 243 -9.86 -5.62 16.76
C LEU A 243 -8.86 -5.76 17.91
N ALA A 244 -9.28 -5.39 19.13
CA ALA A 244 -8.46 -5.46 20.34
C ALA A 244 -8.42 -6.90 20.89
N VAL A 245 -7.58 -7.74 20.31
CA VAL A 245 -7.33 -9.14 20.70
C VAL A 245 -5.83 -9.36 20.87
N ASP A 246 -5.45 -10.50 21.47
CA ASP A 246 -4.04 -10.88 21.65
C ASP A 246 -3.52 -11.61 20.39
N LEU A 247 -3.45 -10.85 19.30
CA LEU A 247 -2.88 -11.27 18.02
C LEU A 247 -1.95 -10.18 17.48
N ASP A 248 -0.90 -10.56 16.78
CA ASP A 248 0.01 -9.67 16.07
C ASP A 248 0.28 -10.25 14.67
N PRO A 249 -0.11 -9.53 13.64
CA PRO A 249 -0.83 -8.25 13.58
C PRO A 249 -2.29 -8.37 14.02
N LEU A 250 -2.87 -7.22 14.42
CA LEU A 250 -4.28 -7.14 14.81
C LEU A 250 -5.19 -7.34 13.59
N PRO A 251 -6.27 -8.16 13.70
CA PRO A 251 -7.28 -8.25 12.65
C PRO A 251 -7.96 -6.90 12.42
N LEU A 252 -8.18 -6.57 11.16
CA LEU A 252 -8.83 -5.36 10.73
C LEU A 252 -10.33 -5.62 10.53
N LEU A 253 -11.18 -4.81 11.15
CA LEU A 253 -12.61 -4.76 10.86
C LEU A 253 -12.83 -3.80 9.71
N SER A 254 -13.34 -4.33 8.59
CA SER A 254 -13.58 -3.57 7.36
C SER A 254 -14.45 -2.34 7.60
N GLU A 255 -14.16 -1.27 6.86
CA GLU A 255 -14.96 -0.05 6.85
C GLU A 255 -16.42 -0.30 6.39
N ALA A 256 -16.64 -1.33 5.59
CA ALA A 256 -17.97 -1.75 5.15
C ALA A 256 -18.94 -1.96 6.33
N LEU A 257 -18.48 -2.45 7.49
CA LEU A 257 -19.32 -2.60 8.68
C LEU A 257 -19.94 -1.28 9.14
N ARG A 258 -19.17 -0.18 9.09
CA ARG A 258 -19.67 1.16 9.39
C ARG A 258 -20.56 1.69 8.27
N GLY A 259 -20.22 1.36 7.02
CA GLY A 259 -21.04 1.64 5.84
C GLY A 259 -22.44 1.01 5.92
N GLU A 260 -22.53 -0.21 6.45
CA GLU A 260 -23.78 -0.95 6.66
C GLU A 260 -24.51 -0.53 7.95
N GLY A 261 -24.00 0.45 8.69
CA GLY A 261 -24.69 1.05 9.82
C GLY A 261 -24.23 0.64 11.21
N ALA A 262 -23.09 -0.10 11.32
CA ALA A 262 -22.50 -0.36 12.62
C ALA A 262 -22.04 0.94 13.29
N THR A 263 -22.28 1.06 14.60
CA THR A 263 -22.02 2.28 15.38
C THR A 263 -20.91 2.10 16.40
N LEU A 264 -20.21 3.18 16.72
CA LEU A 264 -19.15 3.20 17.73
C LEU A 264 -19.72 3.63 19.08
N VAL A 265 -19.65 2.73 20.04
CA VAL A 265 -20.14 2.97 21.42
C VAL A 265 -19.03 2.76 22.42
N ASN A 266 -19.09 3.49 23.53
CA ASN A 266 -18.20 3.26 24.66
C ASN A 266 -18.79 2.22 25.65
N ASP A 267 -18.03 1.88 26.70
CA ASP A 267 -18.43 0.94 27.76
C ASP A 267 -19.65 1.39 28.60
N ALA A 268 -20.06 2.66 28.49
CA ALA A 268 -21.30 3.17 29.07
C ALA A 268 -22.49 3.06 28.09
N GLY A 269 -22.30 2.47 26.90
CA GLY A 269 -23.33 2.35 25.85
C GLY A 269 -23.58 3.66 25.09
N VAL A 270 -22.73 4.68 25.25
CA VAL A 270 -22.90 5.97 24.58
C VAL A 270 -22.28 5.93 23.20
N ARG A 271 -23.09 6.22 22.18
CA ARG A 271 -22.63 6.48 20.81
C ARG A 271 -21.98 7.87 20.77
N PHE A 272 -20.66 7.94 20.59
CA PHE A 272 -19.89 9.18 20.74
C PHE A 272 -19.59 9.90 19.42
N MET A 273 -19.60 9.23 18.28
CA MET A 273 -19.23 9.84 17.01
C MET A 273 -20.13 11.00 16.56
N PRO A 274 -21.45 11.04 16.83
CA PRO A 274 -22.28 12.20 16.51
C PRO A 274 -21.85 13.52 17.17
N ALA A 275 -21.10 13.44 18.28
CA ALA A 275 -20.53 14.63 18.93
C ALA A 275 -19.19 15.07 18.29
N GLU A 276 -18.55 14.20 17.52
CA GLU A 276 -17.27 14.47 16.89
C GLU A 276 -17.40 15.00 15.46
N HIS A 277 -18.42 14.50 14.70
CA HIS A 277 -18.63 14.89 13.31
C HIS A 277 -20.09 14.69 12.87
N ALA A 278 -20.57 15.51 11.92
CA ALA A 278 -21.93 15.44 11.41
C ALA A 278 -22.23 14.07 10.73
N ASP A 279 -21.25 13.50 10.01
CA ASP A 279 -21.38 12.19 9.35
C ASP A 279 -21.10 11.02 10.31
N ALA A 280 -20.89 11.30 11.60
CA ALA A 280 -20.66 10.31 12.64
C ALA A 280 -19.62 9.23 12.24
N GLU A 281 -20.01 7.95 12.19
CA GLU A 281 -19.11 6.83 11.86
C GLU A 281 -18.65 6.83 10.39
N LEU A 282 -19.28 7.60 9.52
CA LEU A 282 -18.92 7.78 8.10
C LEU A 282 -18.00 8.99 7.89
N ALA A 283 -17.59 9.67 8.95
CA ALA A 283 -16.56 10.71 8.91
C ALA A 283 -15.22 10.17 8.35
N PRO A 284 -14.31 11.02 7.88
CA PRO A 284 -12.97 10.64 7.47
C PRO A 284 -12.26 9.79 8.54
N ARG A 285 -11.44 8.83 8.12
CA ARG A 285 -10.81 7.84 9.01
C ARG A 285 -10.03 8.45 10.17
N ASP A 286 -9.34 9.56 9.94
CA ASP A 286 -8.58 10.30 10.94
C ASP A 286 -9.50 10.92 12.01
N VAL A 287 -10.67 11.42 11.64
CA VAL A 287 -11.68 11.94 12.57
C VAL A 287 -12.22 10.81 13.46
N VAL A 288 -12.57 9.67 12.84
CA VAL A 288 -13.04 8.48 13.59
C VAL A 288 -11.95 7.97 14.52
N ALA A 289 -10.71 7.84 14.06
CA ALA A 289 -9.59 7.40 14.86
C ALA A 289 -9.34 8.32 16.07
N ARG A 290 -9.41 9.65 15.87
CA ARG A 290 -9.30 10.63 16.98
C ARG A 290 -10.47 10.55 17.95
N GLY A 291 -11.70 10.32 17.46
CA GLY A 291 -12.86 10.11 18.30
C GLY A 291 -12.68 8.89 19.22
N ILE A 292 -12.22 7.77 18.66
CA ILE A 292 -11.89 6.57 19.43
C ILE A 292 -10.76 6.84 20.44
N TRP A 293 -9.68 7.49 19.99
CA TRP A 293 -8.57 7.84 20.86
C TRP A 293 -8.99 8.68 22.06
N LYS A 294 -9.88 9.66 21.91
CA LYS A 294 -10.43 10.46 23.00
C LYS A 294 -11.12 9.58 24.04
N GLN A 295 -11.90 8.59 23.63
CA GLN A 295 -12.54 7.66 24.56
C GLN A 295 -11.49 6.82 25.31
N LEU A 296 -10.50 6.26 24.59
CA LEU A 296 -9.44 5.46 25.20
C LEU A 296 -8.58 6.30 26.17
N ALA A 297 -8.23 7.53 25.80
CA ALA A 297 -7.49 8.48 26.67
C ALA A 297 -8.27 8.85 27.95
N ALA A 298 -9.61 8.82 27.88
CA ALA A 298 -10.47 8.98 29.04
C ALA A 298 -10.67 7.68 29.86
N GLY A 299 -9.92 6.62 29.57
CA GLY A 299 -10.01 5.32 30.27
C GLY A 299 -11.22 4.49 29.91
N ARG A 300 -11.94 4.82 28.82
CA ARG A 300 -13.10 4.08 28.35
C ARG A 300 -12.69 2.95 27.40
N LYS A 301 -13.50 1.90 27.35
CA LYS A 301 -13.44 0.90 26.27
C LYS A 301 -14.34 1.34 25.12
N VAL A 302 -13.96 0.95 23.88
CA VAL A 302 -14.73 1.25 22.68
C VAL A 302 -15.12 -0.05 21.99
N PHE A 303 -16.34 -0.10 21.47
CA PHE A 303 -16.90 -1.24 20.77
C PHE A 303 -17.52 -0.78 19.44
N LEU A 304 -17.39 -1.61 18.41
CA LEU A 304 -18.16 -1.48 17.18
C LEU A 304 -19.44 -2.33 17.33
N ASP A 305 -20.58 -1.66 17.43
CA ASP A 305 -21.88 -2.30 17.61
C ASP A 305 -22.56 -2.53 16.25
N GLY A 306 -22.56 -3.77 15.78
CA GLY A 306 -23.17 -4.19 14.52
C GLY A 306 -24.56 -4.85 14.69
N ARG A 307 -25.10 -4.94 15.90
CA ARG A 307 -26.35 -5.70 16.17
C ARG A 307 -27.58 -5.23 15.40
N GLN A 308 -27.60 -3.97 14.98
CA GLN A 308 -28.70 -3.43 14.17
C GLN A 308 -28.35 -3.40 12.67
N ALA A 309 -27.08 -3.54 12.30
CA ALA A 309 -26.60 -3.44 10.94
C ALA A 309 -26.47 -4.81 10.24
N ILE A 310 -26.15 -5.84 11.04
CA ILE A 310 -25.77 -7.15 10.49
C ILE A 310 -26.91 -8.18 10.68
N GLY A 311 -28.02 -7.81 11.35
CA GLY A 311 -29.27 -8.56 11.45
C GLY A 311 -29.19 -9.77 12.36
#